data_52cf34b469591ef0f0014a84deca47ad
#
_entry.id   52cf34b469591ef0f0014a84deca47ad
#
_cell.length_a   1.000
_cell.length_b   1.000
_cell.length_c   1.000
_cell.angle_alpha   90.00
_cell.angle_beta   90.00
_cell.angle_gamma   90.00
#
_symmetry.space_group_name_H-M   'P 1'
#
loop_
_entity.id
_entity.type
_entity.pdbx_description
1 polymer ?
#
loop_
_entity_poly.entity_id
_entity_poly.type
_entity_poly.pdbx_seq_one_letter_code
_entity_poly.pdbx_strand_id
1 'polypeptide(L)'
;KHIYAPFSGTVIRRNTDVGALINAGNSGNNQELFVVAQISPIRVYVDVPEIYAGSIRQGVAAEIELPALPGQRFSGNVARTSDAIDPATRTLRTEIDVPNRDGKLYPGSYAQVHFGVKTTTARLSVPVNALLFRAEGPRAAVVAADGKVHLKPVVIGRDYGTDVEVLGGLDPADSIILNPSDSLEEGQPVHATKEGSKS
;
A
#
# COMPACT_ATOMS: atom_id res chain seq x y z
N LYS A 1 -15.09 -50.03 -2.36
CA LYS A 1 -14.03 -49.27 -1.70
C LYS A 1 -14.28 -47.77 -1.91
N HIS A 2 -14.35 -46.98 -0.84
CA HIS A 2 -14.62 -45.55 -0.90
C HIS A 2 -13.32 -44.79 -0.77
N ILE A 3 -13.13 -43.72 -1.55
CA ILE A 3 -12.04 -42.77 -1.46
C ILE A 3 -12.62 -41.48 -0.94
N TYR A 4 -12.08 -41.00 0.18
CA TYR A 4 -12.56 -39.78 0.83
C TYR A 4 -11.55 -38.66 0.57
N ALA A 5 -12.04 -37.42 0.46
CA ALA A 5 -11.17 -36.24 0.43
C ALA A 5 -10.43 -36.10 1.77
N PRO A 6 -9.14 -35.76 1.80
CA PRO A 6 -8.35 -35.63 3.02
C PRO A 6 -8.72 -34.39 3.83
N PHE A 7 -9.43 -33.44 3.26
CA PHE A 7 -9.92 -32.22 3.89
C PHE A 7 -11.21 -31.73 3.24
N SER A 8 -11.92 -30.84 3.93
CA SER A 8 -13.13 -30.18 3.39
C SER A 8 -12.75 -29.13 2.37
N GLY A 9 -13.27 -29.21 1.16
CA GLY A 9 -12.95 -28.31 0.06
C GLY A 9 -13.93 -28.43 -1.09
N THR A 10 -13.67 -27.68 -2.16
CA THR A 10 -14.43 -27.73 -3.41
C THR A 10 -13.66 -28.51 -4.46
N VAL A 11 -14.34 -29.39 -5.18
CA VAL A 11 -13.76 -30.08 -6.34
C VAL A 11 -13.63 -29.08 -7.47
N ILE A 12 -12.40 -28.70 -7.83
CA ILE A 12 -12.11 -27.73 -8.89
C ILE A 12 -11.80 -28.38 -10.23
N ARG A 13 -11.45 -29.67 -10.22
CA ARG A 13 -11.25 -30.44 -11.44
C ARG A 13 -11.65 -31.89 -11.22
N ARG A 14 -12.32 -32.47 -12.19
CA ARG A 14 -12.66 -33.87 -12.25
C ARG A 14 -12.10 -34.47 -13.55
N ASN A 15 -11.16 -35.39 -13.43
CA ASN A 15 -10.46 -36.02 -14.55
C ASN A 15 -10.87 -37.47 -14.77
N THR A 16 -12.00 -37.92 -14.19
CA THR A 16 -12.52 -39.27 -14.33
C THR A 16 -14.03 -39.28 -14.42
N ASP A 17 -14.58 -40.26 -15.10
CA ASP A 17 -16.01 -40.48 -15.23
C ASP A 17 -16.41 -41.91 -14.80
N VAL A 18 -17.72 -42.15 -14.64
CA VAL A 18 -18.24 -43.47 -14.32
C VAL A 18 -17.92 -44.42 -15.48
N GLY A 19 -17.25 -45.53 -15.16
CA GLY A 19 -16.80 -46.51 -16.17
C GLY A 19 -15.39 -46.27 -16.71
N ALA A 20 -14.72 -45.16 -16.30
CA ALA A 20 -13.34 -44.93 -16.68
C ALA A 20 -12.40 -45.98 -16.05
N LEU A 21 -11.49 -46.54 -16.85
CA LEU A 21 -10.44 -47.43 -16.36
C LEU A 21 -9.37 -46.66 -15.61
N ILE A 22 -9.21 -46.96 -14.33
CA ILE A 22 -8.18 -46.35 -13.48
C ILE A 22 -7.04 -47.36 -13.32
N ASN A 23 -5.87 -47.01 -13.77
CA ASN A 23 -4.67 -47.82 -13.56
C ASN A 23 -4.20 -47.64 -12.10
N ALA A 24 -4.35 -48.70 -11.31
CA ALA A 24 -3.86 -48.78 -9.94
C ALA A 24 -2.38 -49.22 -9.84
N GLY A 25 -1.63 -49.19 -10.93
CA GLY A 25 -0.33 -49.75 -11.03
C GLY A 25 0.82 -48.73 -11.13
N ASN A 26 2.04 -49.19 -10.82
CA ASN A 26 3.29 -48.52 -10.73
C ASN A 26 3.87 -47.87 -12.02
N SER A 27 3.05 -47.62 -13.01
CA SER A 27 3.51 -46.96 -14.24
C SER A 27 3.46 -45.46 -14.05
N GLY A 28 4.50 -44.84 -13.62
CA GLY A 28 4.91 -43.42 -13.60
C GLY A 28 3.94 -42.26 -13.94
N ASN A 29 2.70 -42.52 -14.28
CA ASN A 29 1.66 -41.54 -14.57
C ASN A 29 0.55 -41.65 -13.52
N ASN A 30 0.76 -41.05 -12.35
CA ASN A 30 -0.34 -40.87 -11.40
C ASN A 30 -1.35 -39.88 -11.98
N GLN A 31 -2.39 -40.40 -12.64
CA GLN A 31 -3.49 -39.60 -13.11
C GLN A 31 -4.28 -39.10 -11.91
N GLU A 32 -4.30 -37.79 -11.69
CA GLU A 32 -5.18 -37.16 -10.70
C GLU A 32 -6.63 -37.39 -11.08
N LEU A 33 -7.41 -38.02 -10.20
CA LEU A 33 -8.84 -38.28 -10.46
C LEU A 33 -9.68 -37.05 -10.17
N PHE A 34 -9.39 -36.39 -9.04
CA PHE A 34 -10.04 -35.18 -8.58
C PHE A 34 -9.01 -34.23 -8.02
N VAL A 35 -9.21 -32.94 -8.25
CA VAL A 35 -8.46 -31.88 -7.58
C VAL A 35 -9.41 -31.17 -6.65
N VAL A 36 -9.09 -31.21 -5.34
CA VAL A 36 -9.87 -30.56 -4.30
C VAL A 36 -9.07 -29.37 -3.78
N ALA A 37 -9.69 -28.19 -3.72
CA ALA A 37 -9.06 -26.99 -3.22
C ALA A 37 -9.87 -26.39 -2.06
N GLN A 38 -9.18 -25.85 -1.07
CA GLN A 38 -9.79 -24.97 -0.09
C GLN A 38 -9.91 -23.57 -0.71
N ILE A 39 -11.13 -23.11 -0.92
CA ILE A 39 -11.41 -21.83 -1.59
C ILE A 39 -11.82 -20.72 -0.60
N SER A 40 -11.86 -21.01 0.70
CA SER A 40 -12.12 -20.01 1.76
C SER A 40 -11.33 -20.38 3.02
N PRO A 41 -10.43 -19.50 3.49
CA PRO A 41 -10.00 -18.27 2.83
C PRO A 41 -9.26 -18.55 1.50
N ILE A 42 -9.32 -17.59 0.58
CA ILE A 42 -8.49 -17.64 -0.63
C ILE A 42 -7.16 -16.94 -0.32
N ARG A 43 -6.06 -17.46 -0.87
CA ARG A 43 -4.72 -16.91 -0.70
C ARG A 43 -4.32 -16.12 -1.92
N VAL A 44 -4.01 -14.86 -1.71
CA VAL A 44 -3.49 -13.96 -2.73
C VAL A 44 -2.00 -13.81 -2.51
N TYR A 45 -1.20 -14.12 -3.53
CA TYR A 45 0.24 -13.92 -3.53
C TYR A 45 0.58 -12.65 -4.28
N VAL A 46 1.37 -11.80 -3.67
CA VAL A 46 1.83 -10.55 -4.28
C VAL A 46 3.32 -10.37 -4.02
N ASP A 47 4.04 -9.98 -5.06
CA ASP A 47 5.47 -9.71 -4.98
C ASP A 47 5.66 -8.20 -4.79
N VAL A 48 6.00 -7.80 -3.55
CA VAL A 48 6.13 -6.39 -3.15
C VAL A 48 7.56 -5.91 -3.42
N PRO A 49 7.77 -4.82 -4.17
CA PRO A 49 9.10 -4.27 -4.39
C PRO A 49 9.85 -3.96 -3.09
N GLU A 50 11.17 -4.19 -3.07
CA GLU A 50 12.06 -4.02 -1.92
C GLU A 50 11.89 -2.68 -1.20
N ILE A 51 11.70 -1.59 -1.97
CA ILE A 51 11.51 -0.23 -1.44
C ILE A 51 10.30 -0.09 -0.51
N TYR A 52 9.31 -0.97 -0.64
CA TYR A 52 8.10 -1.00 0.19
C TYR A 52 8.09 -2.13 1.22
N ALA A 53 9.04 -3.07 1.12
CA ALA A 53 9.08 -4.28 1.95
C ALA A 53 9.08 -3.97 3.45
N GLY A 54 9.80 -2.93 3.88
CA GLY A 54 9.87 -2.51 5.28
C GLY A 54 8.53 -2.09 5.91
N SER A 55 7.54 -1.77 5.07
CA SER A 55 6.20 -1.37 5.50
C SER A 55 5.21 -2.55 5.53
N ILE A 56 5.58 -3.70 4.97
CA ILE A 56 4.71 -4.88 4.88
C ILE A 56 5.06 -5.85 5.99
N ARG A 57 4.10 -6.09 6.88
CA ARG A 57 4.23 -7.01 8.01
C ARG A 57 2.95 -7.79 8.19
N GLN A 58 3.03 -8.91 8.90
CA GLN A 58 1.86 -9.68 9.29
C GLN A 58 0.80 -8.78 9.94
N GLY A 59 -0.46 -8.94 9.53
CA GLY A 59 -1.60 -8.17 10.02
C GLY A 59 -1.85 -6.85 9.27
N VAL A 60 -0.97 -6.42 8.36
CA VAL A 60 -1.25 -5.23 7.51
C VAL A 60 -2.50 -5.50 6.69
N ALA A 61 -3.46 -4.56 6.74
CA ALA A 61 -4.68 -4.63 5.97
C ALA A 61 -4.38 -4.45 4.47
N ALA A 62 -5.09 -5.21 3.65
CA ALA A 62 -5.02 -5.12 2.20
C ALA A 62 -6.42 -5.12 1.60
N GLU A 63 -6.63 -4.30 0.59
CA GLU A 63 -7.81 -4.33 -0.27
C GLU A 63 -7.45 -4.99 -1.60
N ILE A 64 -8.29 -5.89 -2.04
CA ILE A 64 -8.10 -6.67 -3.25
C ILE A 64 -9.21 -6.28 -4.24
N GLU A 65 -8.80 -5.86 -5.43
CA GLU A 65 -9.69 -5.57 -6.54
C GLU A 65 -9.42 -6.54 -7.70
N LEU A 66 -10.49 -7.08 -8.28
CA LEU A 66 -10.40 -7.95 -9.45
C LEU A 66 -10.92 -7.20 -10.67
N PRO A 67 -10.20 -7.19 -11.79
CA PRO A 67 -10.71 -6.62 -13.05
C PRO A 67 -12.01 -7.26 -13.52
N ALA A 68 -12.23 -8.53 -13.17
CA ALA A 68 -13.46 -9.28 -13.49
C ALA A 68 -14.68 -8.83 -12.66
N LEU A 69 -14.49 -8.10 -11.57
CA LEU A 69 -15.52 -7.63 -10.64
C LEU A 69 -15.34 -6.12 -10.36
N PRO A 70 -15.53 -5.25 -11.35
CA PRO A 70 -15.26 -3.82 -11.22
C PRO A 70 -16.12 -3.21 -10.11
N GLY A 71 -15.50 -2.35 -9.28
CA GLY A 71 -16.15 -1.68 -8.16
C GLY A 71 -16.36 -2.55 -6.91
N GLN A 72 -16.01 -3.84 -6.93
CA GLN A 72 -16.05 -4.68 -5.74
C GLN A 72 -14.64 -4.76 -5.12
N ARG A 73 -14.59 -4.48 -3.82
CA ARG A 73 -13.37 -4.57 -3.01
C ARG A 73 -13.51 -5.68 -1.98
N PHE A 74 -12.48 -6.48 -1.86
CA PHE A 74 -12.41 -7.56 -0.89
C PHE A 74 -11.31 -7.24 0.10
N SER A 75 -11.65 -7.28 1.39
CA SER A 75 -10.69 -6.99 2.45
C SER A 75 -9.98 -8.27 2.88
N GLY A 76 -8.67 -8.18 3.03
CA GLY A 76 -7.82 -9.23 3.56
C GLY A 76 -6.74 -8.66 4.47
N ASN A 77 -5.95 -9.55 5.04
CA ASN A 77 -4.81 -9.18 5.86
C ASN A 77 -3.59 -9.99 5.43
N VAL A 78 -2.42 -9.37 5.53
CA VAL A 78 -1.15 -10.09 5.34
C VAL A 78 -1.06 -11.20 6.37
N ALA A 79 -1.06 -12.44 5.88
CA ALA A 79 -0.92 -13.64 6.72
C ALA A 79 0.54 -13.90 7.04
N ARG A 80 1.42 -13.77 6.05
CA ARG A 80 2.87 -13.93 6.19
C ARG A 80 3.62 -13.32 5.01
N THR A 81 4.93 -13.15 5.20
CA THR A 81 5.89 -12.80 4.15
C THR A 81 6.95 -13.88 4.03
N SER A 82 7.73 -13.85 2.97
CA SER A 82 8.89 -14.74 2.83
C SER A 82 10.05 -14.41 3.78
N ASP A 83 9.96 -13.24 4.47
CA ASP A 83 11.02 -12.68 5.33
C ASP A 83 12.40 -12.55 4.64
N ALA A 84 12.43 -12.68 3.33
CA ALA A 84 13.62 -12.54 2.50
C ALA A 84 13.25 -11.89 1.17
N ILE A 85 14.14 -11.04 0.67
CA ILE A 85 14.02 -10.45 -0.67
C ILE A 85 14.56 -11.46 -1.69
N ASP A 86 13.79 -11.74 -2.71
CA ASP A 86 14.25 -12.50 -3.86
C ASP A 86 15.26 -11.65 -4.64
N PRO A 87 16.53 -12.08 -4.77
CA PRO A 87 17.58 -11.28 -5.42
C PRO A 87 17.38 -11.14 -6.93
N ALA A 88 16.63 -12.04 -7.58
CA ALA A 88 16.38 -12.00 -9.01
C ALA A 88 15.30 -10.98 -9.37
N THR A 89 14.24 -10.90 -8.56
CA THR A 89 13.07 -10.02 -8.80
C THR A 89 13.12 -8.75 -7.97
N ARG A 90 13.97 -8.67 -6.95
CA ARG A 90 14.01 -7.56 -5.97
C ARG A 90 12.66 -7.35 -5.28
N THR A 91 11.98 -8.44 -4.93
CA THR A 91 10.66 -8.40 -4.30
C THR A 91 10.60 -9.24 -3.03
N LEU A 92 9.69 -8.83 -2.12
CA LEU A 92 9.27 -9.59 -0.95
C LEU A 92 7.96 -10.32 -1.29
N ARG A 93 7.98 -11.65 -1.31
CA ARG A 93 6.77 -12.43 -1.52
C ARG A 93 5.87 -12.36 -0.30
N THR A 94 4.65 -11.90 -0.51
CA THR A 94 3.65 -11.65 0.54
C THR A 94 2.41 -12.47 0.26
N GLU A 95 1.89 -13.13 1.29
CA GLU A 95 0.65 -13.91 1.25
C GLU A 95 -0.42 -13.17 2.04
N ILE A 96 -1.60 -13.02 1.42
CA ILE A 96 -2.76 -12.34 1.99
C ILE A 96 -3.90 -13.34 2.06
N ASP A 97 -4.49 -13.53 3.22
CA ASP A 97 -5.70 -14.32 3.39
C ASP A 97 -6.93 -13.44 3.22
N VAL A 98 -7.80 -13.84 2.30
CA VAL A 98 -9.04 -13.14 1.96
C VAL A 98 -10.23 -14.04 2.19
N PRO A 99 -11.17 -13.67 3.08
CA PRO A 99 -12.41 -14.42 3.26
C PRO A 99 -13.20 -14.53 1.95
N ASN A 100 -13.63 -15.75 1.58
CA ASN A 100 -14.37 -15.99 0.34
C ASN A 100 -15.62 -16.85 0.63
N ARG A 101 -16.44 -16.38 1.58
CA ARG A 101 -17.65 -17.12 2.00
C ARG A 101 -18.69 -17.24 0.88
N ASP A 102 -18.79 -16.20 0.06
CA ASP A 102 -19.75 -16.11 -1.05
C ASP A 102 -19.25 -16.81 -2.33
N GLY A 103 -18.02 -17.35 -2.34
CA GLY A 103 -17.44 -18.04 -3.48
C GLY A 103 -17.18 -17.16 -4.71
N LYS A 104 -17.16 -15.83 -4.56
CA LYS A 104 -16.99 -14.90 -5.68
C LYS A 104 -15.55 -14.83 -6.21
N LEU A 105 -14.58 -15.17 -5.37
CA LEU A 105 -13.17 -15.19 -5.73
C LEU A 105 -12.80 -16.59 -6.24
N TYR A 106 -12.27 -16.65 -7.45
CA TYR A 106 -11.83 -17.91 -8.05
C TYR A 106 -10.33 -18.06 -7.97
N PRO A 107 -9.83 -19.26 -7.57
CA PRO A 107 -8.40 -19.56 -7.65
C PRO A 107 -7.88 -19.39 -9.09
N GLY A 108 -6.69 -18.80 -9.21
CA GLY A 108 -6.07 -18.50 -10.51
C GLY A 108 -6.48 -17.17 -11.14
N SER A 109 -7.36 -16.41 -10.48
CA SER A 109 -7.68 -15.04 -10.92
C SER A 109 -6.53 -14.09 -10.68
N TYR A 110 -6.34 -13.12 -11.57
CA TYR A 110 -5.48 -11.98 -11.34
C TYR A 110 -6.20 -10.94 -10.49
N ALA A 111 -5.46 -10.34 -9.56
CA ALA A 111 -5.98 -9.32 -8.67
C ALA A 111 -4.98 -8.16 -8.48
N GLN A 112 -5.48 -6.97 -8.23
CA GLN A 112 -4.72 -5.83 -7.78
C GLN A 112 -4.84 -5.73 -6.27
N VAL A 113 -3.71 -5.46 -5.60
CA VAL A 113 -3.65 -5.37 -4.15
C VAL A 113 -3.23 -3.97 -3.73
N HIS A 114 -4.05 -3.36 -2.88
CA HIS A 114 -3.78 -2.06 -2.26
C HIS A 114 -3.52 -2.27 -0.77
N PHE A 115 -2.30 -2.00 -0.33
CA PHE A 115 -1.96 -2.11 1.09
C PHE A 115 -2.33 -0.83 1.84
N GLY A 116 -3.06 -0.99 2.94
CA GLY A 116 -3.35 0.09 3.90
C GLY A 116 -2.15 0.39 4.78
N VAL A 117 -1.05 0.80 4.18
CA VAL A 117 0.15 1.18 4.93
C VAL A 117 -0.08 2.54 5.56
N LYS A 118 -0.24 2.59 6.87
CA LYS A 118 -0.20 3.86 7.60
C LYS A 118 1.24 4.38 7.50
N THR A 119 1.43 5.41 6.69
CA THR A 119 2.68 6.17 6.73
C THR A 119 2.76 6.81 8.11
N THR A 120 3.68 6.33 8.95
CA THR A 120 3.79 6.71 10.38
C THR A 120 4.26 8.16 10.56
N THR A 121 4.69 8.79 9.50
CA THR A 121 5.06 10.20 9.48
C THR A 121 3.93 10.95 8.77
N ALA A 122 3.18 11.76 9.52
CA ALA A 122 2.31 12.75 8.91
C ALA A 122 3.20 13.61 8.02
N ARG A 123 3.12 13.39 6.70
CA ARG A 123 3.91 14.16 5.75
C ARG A 123 3.24 15.50 5.61
N LEU A 124 3.96 16.55 6.01
CA LEU A 124 3.50 17.90 5.77
C LEU A 124 3.63 18.19 4.28
N SER A 125 2.57 18.65 3.68
CA SER A 125 2.58 19.22 2.34
C SER A 125 2.32 20.71 2.44
N VAL A 126 3.13 21.49 1.79
CA VAL A 126 2.97 22.95 1.75
C VAL A 126 2.91 23.42 0.30
N PRO A 127 2.11 24.45 -0.01
CA PRO A 127 2.10 25.04 -1.34
C PRO A 127 3.49 25.53 -1.75
N VAL A 128 3.89 25.30 -3.00
CA VAL A 128 5.20 25.73 -3.52
C VAL A 128 5.43 27.22 -3.30
N ASN A 129 4.39 28.04 -3.42
CA ASN A 129 4.44 29.47 -3.20
C ASN A 129 4.61 29.91 -1.74
N ALA A 130 4.69 28.98 -0.78
CA ALA A 130 5.07 29.27 0.61
C ALA A 130 6.57 29.11 0.86
N LEU A 131 7.33 28.65 -0.15
CA LEU A 131 8.75 28.41 -0.03
C LEU A 131 9.56 29.59 -0.56
N LEU A 132 10.61 29.96 0.19
CA LEU A 132 11.65 30.89 -0.21
C LEU A 132 12.91 30.11 -0.59
N PHE A 133 13.43 30.35 -1.78
CA PHE A 133 14.69 29.76 -2.23
C PHE A 133 15.81 30.80 -2.10
N ARG A 134 16.69 30.60 -1.12
CA ARG A 134 17.83 31.50 -0.85
C ARG A 134 19.15 30.77 -1.09
N ALA A 135 20.24 31.52 -1.03
CA ALA A 135 21.58 30.97 -1.24
C ALA A 135 21.91 29.84 -0.25
N GLU A 136 21.36 29.91 0.98
CA GLU A 136 21.55 28.90 2.04
C GLU A 136 20.60 27.70 1.90
N GLY A 137 19.71 27.69 0.89
CA GLY A 137 18.74 26.62 0.66
C GLY A 137 17.27 27.04 0.85
N PRO A 138 16.35 26.09 0.71
CA PRO A 138 14.91 26.35 0.83
C PRO A 138 14.53 26.65 2.28
N ARG A 139 13.68 27.66 2.46
CA ARG A 139 13.13 28.09 3.75
C ARG A 139 11.63 28.31 3.67
N ALA A 140 10.95 28.20 4.79
CA ALA A 140 9.57 28.62 4.94
C ALA A 140 9.49 29.77 5.95
N ALA A 141 8.69 30.77 5.63
CA ALA A 141 8.41 31.88 6.54
C ALA A 141 7.24 31.50 7.46
N VAL A 142 7.50 31.39 8.75
CA VAL A 142 6.52 31.04 9.79
C VAL A 142 6.21 32.24 10.64
N VAL A 143 4.96 32.50 10.95
CA VAL A 143 4.55 33.55 11.89
C VAL A 143 4.49 32.95 13.29
N ALA A 144 5.32 33.45 14.19
CA ALA A 144 5.30 33.06 15.60
C ALA A 144 4.18 33.73 16.38
N ALA A 145 3.93 33.28 17.60
CA ALA A 145 2.88 33.81 18.47
C ALA A 145 3.07 35.30 18.84
N ASP A 146 4.28 35.81 18.72
CA ASP A 146 4.64 37.23 18.95
C ASP A 146 4.39 38.11 17.71
N GLY A 147 3.86 37.55 16.62
CA GLY A 147 3.58 38.27 15.38
C GLY A 147 4.82 38.56 14.53
N LYS A 148 5.93 37.91 14.81
CA LYS A 148 7.17 38.04 14.03
C LYS A 148 7.40 36.85 13.11
N VAL A 149 8.16 37.08 12.06
CA VAL A 149 8.54 36.07 11.09
C VAL A 149 9.77 35.30 11.53
N HIS A 150 9.69 33.98 11.43
CA HIS A 150 10.85 33.09 11.55
C HIS A 150 11.06 32.33 10.23
N LEU A 151 12.29 32.43 9.72
CA LEU A 151 12.68 31.76 8.48
C LEU A 151 13.25 30.37 8.81
N LYS A 152 12.39 29.35 8.86
CA LYS A 152 12.78 27.96 9.15
C LYS A 152 13.39 27.29 7.93
N PRO A 153 14.59 26.70 8.02
CA PRO A 153 15.13 25.86 6.95
C PRO A 153 14.25 24.61 6.81
N VAL A 154 13.93 24.24 5.58
CA VAL A 154 13.08 23.08 5.29
C VAL A 154 13.81 22.05 4.45
N VAL A 155 13.53 20.79 4.70
CA VAL A 155 13.99 19.68 3.86
C VAL A 155 12.84 19.27 2.95
N ILE A 156 13.02 19.49 1.65
CA ILE A 156 12.02 19.22 0.64
C ILE A 156 12.08 17.73 0.24
N GLY A 157 10.93 17.08 0.15
CA GLY A 157 10.74 15.72 -0.35
C GLY A 157 10.27 15.70 -1.81
N ARG A 158 9.10 15.10 -2.06
CA ARG A 158 8.49 15.01 -3.39
C ARG A 158 7.82 16.32 -3.78
N ASP A 159 7.98 16.68 -5.03
CA ASP A 159 7.25 17.78 -5.67
C ASP A 159 6.01 17.21 -6.39
N TYR A 160 4.84 17.75 -6.05
CA TYR A 160 3.55 17.38 -6.64
C TYR A 160 3.04 18.44 -7.63
N GLY A 161 3.85 19.45 -7.92
CA GLY A 161 3.56 20.56 -8.82
C GLY A 161 2.95 21.77 -8.09
N THR A 162 1.81 21.66 -7.46
CA THR A 162 1.18 22.75 -6.66
C THR A 162 1.67 22.75 -5.22
N ASP A 163 2.00 21.59 -4.71
CA ASP A 163 2.41 21.35 -3.33
C ASP A 163 3.70 20.57 -3.29
N VAL A 164 4.49 20.78 -2.23
CA VAL A 164 5.75 20.11 -1.99
C VAL A 164 5.71 19.43 -0.63
N GLU A 165 6.18 18.18 -0.60
CA GLU A 165 6.35 17.43 0.63
C GLU A 165 7.51 18.02 1.44
N VAL A 166 7.27 18.26 2.74
CA VAL A 166 8.29 18.70 3.67
C VAL A 166 8.63 17.53 4.60
N LEU A 167 9.88 17.08 4.53
CA LEU A 167 10.41 15.97 5.32
C LEU A 167 10.88 16.42 6.70
N GLY A 168 11.14 17.71 6.88
CA GLY A 168 11.60 18.28 8.15
C GLY A 168 11.73 19.78 8.11
N GLY A 169 11.78 20.40 9.29
CA GLY A 169 11.94 21.84 9.47
C GLY A 169 10.65 22.60 9.76
N LEU A 170 9.47 21.96 9.62
CA LEU A 170 8.18 22.52 9.98
C LEU A 170 7.41 21.61 10.93
N ASP A 171 6.61 22.20 11.78
CA ASP A 171 5.65 21.52 12.64
C ASP A 171 4.23 21.66 12.09
N PRO A 172 3.33 20.69 12.32
CA PRO A 172 1.93 20.77 11.89
C PRO A 172 1.16 21.99 12.43
N ALA A 173 1.64 22.58 13.51
CA ALA A 173 1.04 23.76 14.14
C ALA A 173 1.62 25.09 13.60
N ASP A 174 2.64 25.05 12.75
CA ASP A 174 3.25 26.25 12.20
C ASP A 174 2.27 26.99 11.26
N SER A 175 2.18 28.31 11.40
CA SER A 175 1.46 29.18 10.48
C SER A 175 2.43 29.71 9.44
N ILE A 176 2.32 29.20 8.21
CA ILE A 176 3.21 29.59 7.10
C ILE A 176 2.64 30.77 6.30
N ILE A 177 3.52 31.63 5.82
CA ILE A 177 3.17 32.76 4.96
C ILE A 177 3.11 32.27 3.51
N LEU A 178 2.01 32.53 2.83
CA LEU A 178 1.90 32.31 1.39
C LEU A 178 2.41 33.52 0.62
N ASN A 179 3.10 33.28 -0.48
CA ASN A 179 3.73 34.30 -1.33
C ASN A 179 4.62 35.28 -0.54
N PRO A 180 5.56 34.78 0.31
CA PRO A 180 6.44 35.68 1.05
C PRO A 180 7.30 36.52 0.09
N SER A 181 7.52 37.79 0.43
CA SER A 181 8.44 38.64 -0.34
C SER A 181 9.89 38.14 -0.18
N ASP A 182 10.69 38.20 -1.23
CA ASP A 182 12.12 37.87 -1.19
C ASP A 182 12.90 38.77 -0.21
N SER A 183 12.39 39.99 0.06
CA SER A 183 12.95 40.93 1.03
C SER A 183 12.55 40.68 2.47
N LEU A 184 11.79 39.60 2.76
CA LEU A 184 11.34 39.27 4.10
C LEU A 184 12.54 38.86 4.98
N GLU A 185 12.70 39.50 6.13
CA GLU A 185 13.83 39.26 7.06
C GLU A 185 13.36 38.53 8.33
N GLU A 186 14.31 37.85 8.96
CA GLU A 186 14.14 37.22 10.27
C GLU A 186 13.74 38.25 11.33
N GLY A 187 12.71 37.94 12.13
CA GLY A 187 12.23 38.81 13.21
C GLY A 187 11.36 39.99 12.75
N GLN A 188 11.08 40.14 11.47
CA GLN A 188 10.23 41.21 10.93
C GLN A 188 8.80 41.08 11.45
N PRO A 189 8.17 42.14 11.99
CA PRO A 189 6.76 42.10 12.37
C PRO A 189 5.86 42.08 11.15
N VAL A 190 4.85 41.22 11.15
CA VAL A 190 3.88 41.07 10.05
C VAL A 190 2.44 41.06 10.59
N HIS A 191 1.52 41.58 9.78
CA HIS A 191 0.10 41.41 10.01
C HIS A 191 -0.40 40.25 9.12
N ALA A 192 -0.63 39.09 9.74
CA ALA A 192 -1.11 37.91 9.02
C ALA A 192 -2.65 37.92 8.93
N THR A 193 -3.16 37.79 7.73
CA THR A 193 -4.57 37.48 7.49
C THR A 193 -4.70 36.00 7.21
N LYS A 194 -5.53 35.27 7.96
CA LYS A 194 -5.77 33.85 7.70
C LYS A 194 -6.52 33.67 6.41
N GLU A 195 -5.92 32.96 5.46
CA GLU A 195 -6.63 32.45 4.30
C GLU A 195 -7.49 31.27 4.76
N GLY A 196 -8.79 31.31 4.43
CA GLY A 196 -9.72 30.26 4.84
C GLY A 196 -9.33 28.93 4.21
N SER A 197 -9.19 27.87 5.03
CA SER A 197 -9.02 26.50 4.57
C SER A 197 -10.15 26.15 3.60
N LYS A 198 -9.84 25.96 2.33
CA LYS A 198 -10.76 25.28 1.39
C LYS A 198 -10.76 23.79 1.76
N SER A 199 -11.89 23.34 2.31
CA SER A 199 -12.22 21.93 2.52
C SER A 199 -12.32 21.20 1.19
#